data_909f1f703fe51b6dcbf8957b6c8a1b30
#
_entry.id   909f1f703fe51b6dcbf8957b6c8a1b30
#
_cell.length_a   1.000
_cell.length_b   1.000
_cell.length_c   1.000
_cell.angle_alpha   90.00
_cell.angle_beta   90.00
_cell.angle_gamma   90.00
#
_symmetry.space_group_name_H-M   'P 1'
#
loop_
_entity.id
_entity.type
_entity.pdbx_description
1 polymer ?
#
loop_
_entity_poly.entity_id
_entity_poly.type
_entity_poly.pdbx_seq_one_letter_code
_entity_poly.pdbx_strand_id
1 'polypeptide(L)'
;MRMKPNYRNFNIMDSQEQMDVYKTMASNGYLNFSDVYRASDSGVYGKMYHLINDYSNGKFGLANTPEAINGYLQQAEYRNTDWFDILFNNSISQNHAISMSSGTEKASYYTSLSAMSDPGWTKQSSVQRYTANINALYNISQQVSLNLIGSTSYRKQKAPGTLSSSIDVVSGEVRRDFDINPYSYALNTSRALDPNEYYVRNYAPFNILHELDNNNMDLNVVDLKFQGELKWKPFKKVELSALGAYKHSSTTQSHSITDYSNQAWAYRAMDDATMRDANPWLYTDPDVANSLPLSVLPVGGFYRETKYGMNSYDFRGTISYNDVFAEDHVINLFGGMQLTATDRSKTWFNGVGMQYDMGMLPSYEYLFFKQGKEENSQYYTVEETRSREVAFFATGTYSYKGRYTVNGTVRYEGSNKLGKSRSSRWLPTWNVSGAWNMHEEAFFEDLTPTLSNLTLRASYSLTADRGPADVTNSQAIIKSYSPYRPFTDIQETGLHIVDLENSELTYEKKHELNIGVDVGFINNRINL
;
A
#
# COMPACT_ATOMS: atom_id res chain seq x y z
N MET A 1 -10.77 -3.89 21.23
CA MET A 1 -9.68 -3.57 22.16
C MET A 1 -8.42 -4.28 21.73
N ARG A 2 -7.29 -3.58 21.62
CA ARG A 2 -5.96 -4.17 21.41
C ARG A 2 -5.15 -3.95 22.66
N MET A 3 -4.57 -5.02 23.17
CA MET A 3 -3.67 -4.96 24.31
C MET A 3 -2.24 -4.75 23.83
N LYS A 4 -1.44 -4.00 24.59
CA LYS A 4 -0.02 -3.85 24.28
C LYS A 4 0.67 -5.22 24.30
N PRO A 5 1.65 -5.47 23.41
CA PRO A 5 2.43 -6.70 23.43
C PRO A 5 3.31 -6.74 24.68
N ASN A 6 3.90 -7.89 24.95
CA ASN A 6 4.87 -8.09 26.01
C ASN A 6 5.89 -9.16 25.61
N TYR A 7 6.96 -9.28 26.36
CA TYR A 7 8.06 -10.21 26.06
C TYR A 7 7.78 -11.69 26.39
N ARG A 8 6.65 -12.03 27.03
CA ARG A 8 6.39 -13.40 27.53
C ARG A 8 6.43 -14.49 26.46
N ASN A 9 6.09 -14.14 25.22
CA ASN A 9 6.03 -15.08 24.10
C ASN A 9 7.25 -15.01 23.19
N PHE A 10 8.29 -14.26 23.58
CA PHE A 10 9.49 -14.06 22.78
C PHE A 10 10.70 -14.59 23.56
N ASN A 11 11.56 -15.33 22.86
CA ASN A 11 12.84 -15.76 23.42
C ASN A 11 13.89 -14.66 23.21
N ILE A 12 13.83 -13.62 24.03
CA ILE A 12 14.72 -12.45 23.98
C ILE A 12 15.42 -12.32 25.32
N MET A 13 16.73 -12.14 25.26
CA MET A 13 17.58 -11.91 26.42
C MET A 13 17.10 -10.72 27.25
N ASP A 14 17.13 -10.83 28.54
CA ASP A 14 16.97 -9.69 29.44
C ASP A 14 18.25 -8.83 29.50
N SER A 15 18.23 -7.73 30.26
CA SER A 15 19.37 -6.83 30.33
C SER A 15 20.59 -7.49 31.00
N GLN A 16 20.40 -8.38 31.97
CA GLN A 16 21.49 -9.09 32.63
C GLN A 16 22.19 -10.03 31.65
N GLU A 17 21.45 -10.87 30.94
CA GLU A 17 21.97 -11.78 29.93
C GLU A 17 22.71 -11.02 28.82
N GLN A 18 22.16 -9.90 28.36
CA GLN A 18 22.80 -9.06 27.34
C GLN A 18 24.08 -8.42 27.86
N MET A 19 24.09 -7.92 29.09
CA MET A 19 25.28 -7.32 29.66
C MET A 19 26.38 -8.35 29.94
N ASP A 20 26.07 -9.61 30.24
CA ASP A 20 27.04 -10.69 30.33
C ASP A 20 27.71 -10.97 28.97
N VAL A 21 26.95 -10.94 27.87
CA VAL A 21 27.50 -11.01 26.52
C VAL A 21 28.43 -9.81 26.26
N TYR A 22 28.00 -8.59 26.56
CA TYR A 22 28.80 -7.39 26.34
C TYR A 22 30.07 -7.36 27.18
N LYS A 23 30.05 -7.82 28.43
CA LYS A 23 31.23 -7.97 29.28
C LYS A 23 32.22 -8.97 28.67
N THR A 24 31.70 -10.08 28.15
CA THR A 24 32.54 -11.08 27.45
C THR A 24 33.18 -10.50 26.18
N MET A 25 32.39 -9.75 25.38
CA MET A 25 32.93 -9.05 24.21
C MET A 25 33.99 -8.02 24.57
N ALA A 26 33.77 -7.26 25.65
CA ALA A 26 34.71 -6.27 26.14
C ALA A 26 36.01 -6.93 26.63
N SER A 27 35.92 -8.04 27.37
CA SER A 27 37.12 -8.80 27.85
C SER A 27 37.93 -9.39 26.69
N ASN A 28 37.28 -9.70 25.58
CA ASN A 28 37.93 -10.18 24.36
C ASN A 28 38.44 -9.04 23.44
N GLY A 29 38.27 -7.78 23.86
CA GLY A 29 38.73 -6.62 23.13
C GLY A 29 37.84 -6.10 22.01
N TYR A 30 36.63 -6.66 21.84
CA TYR A 30 35.71 -6.23 20.79
C TYR A 30 34.94 -4.92 21.09
N LEU A 31 34.89 -4.51 22.36
CA LEU A 31 34.21 -3.29 22.79
C LEU A 31 35.22 -2.29 23.41
N ASN A 32 36.36 -2.09 22.76
CA ASN A 32 37.33 -1.10 23.18
C ASN A 32 36.93 0.32 22.72
N PHE A 33 37.64 1.32 23.26
CA PHE A 33 37.36 2.73 22.96
C PHE A 33 37.49 3.04 21.47
N SER A 34 38.55 2.54 20.79
CA SER A 34 38.81 2.88 19.39
C SER A 34 37.72 2.36 18.46
N ASP A 35 37.13 1.22 18.77
CA ASP A 35 36.17 0.56 17.89
C ASP A 35 34.73 1.06 18.10
N VAL A 36 34.34 1.45 19.34
CA VAL A 36 32.95 1.79 19.63
C VAL A 36 32.67 3.28 19.81
N TYR A 37 33.70 4.11 20.09
CA TYR A 37 33.52 5.55 20.27
C TYR A 37 33.11 6.26 18.98
N ARG A 38 33.61 5.80 17.83
CA ARG A 38 33.36 6.34 16.48
C ARG A 38 32.50 5.44 15.61
N ALA A 39 31.92 4.40 16.19
CA ALA A 39 31.08 3.47 15.44
C ALA A 39 29.82 4.17 14.92
N SER A 40 29.33 3.69 13.76
CA SER A 40 28.05 4.13 13.19
C SER A 40 26.88 3.87 14.13
N ASP A 41 26.99 2.79 14.92
CA ASP A 41 25.97 2.38 15.88
C ASP A 41 26.64 1.96 17.19
N SER A 42 26.17 2.48 18.29
CA SER A 42 26.73 2.12 19.60
C SER A 42 25.65 2.13 20.69
N GLY A 43 25.85 1.24 21.68
CA GLY A 43 24.95 1.09 22.82
C GLY A 43 25.62 1.55 24.14
N VAL A 44 25.47 0.71 25.19
CA VAL A 44 25.92 1.00 26.55
C VAL A 44 27.41 1.37 26.61
N TYR A 45 28.28 0.60 25.93
CA TYR A 45 29.72 0.84 25.97
C TYR A 45 30.12 2.12 25.21
N GLY A 46 29.52 2.39 24.06
CA GLY A 46 29.77 3.63 23.34
C GLY A 46 29.36 4.85 24.17
N LYS A 47 28.16 4.82 24.76
CA LYS A 47 27.69 5.89 25.66
C LYS A 47 28.63 6.08 26.86
N MET A 48 29.10 4.99 27.44
CA MET A 48 30.08 5.02 28.53
C MET A 48 31.35 5.77 28.13
N TYR A 49 31.91 5.45 26.97
CA TYR A 49 33.12 6.10 26.48
C TYR A 49 32.90 7.58 26.13
N HIS A 50 31.73 7.94 25.61
CA HIS A 50 31.39 9.35 25.41
C HIS A 50 31.32 10.10 26.72
N LEU A 51 30.69 9.54 27.77
CA LEU A 51 30.64 10.13 29.09
C LEU A 51 32.02 10.26 29.74
N ILE A 52 32.93 9.29 29.57
CA ILE A 52 34.30 9.36 30.06
C ILE A 52 35.07 10.49 29.34
N ASN A 53 34.90 10.62 28.03
CA ASN A 53 35.51 11.68 27.25
C ASN A 53 34.99 13.07 27.67
N ASP A 54 33.70 13.22 27.89
CA ASP A 54 33.11 14.46 28.38
C ASP A 54 33.65 14.86 29.75
N TYR A 55 33.77 13.92 30.68
CA TYR A 55 34.38 14.15 32.00
C TYR A 55 35.83 14.59 31.88
N SER A 56 36.62 13.93 31.01
CA SER A 56 38.02 14.27 30.74
C SER A 56 38.18 15.69 30.17
N ASN A 57 37.17 16.19 29.48
CA ASN A 57 37.10 17.54 28.93
C ASN A 57 36.43 18.56 29.87
N GLY A 58 36.24 18.20 31.14
CA GLY A 58 35.65 19.10 32.15
C GLY A 58 34.14 19.32 32.06
N LYS A 59 33.45 18.47 31.30
CA LYS A 59 32.00 18.43 31.23
C LYS A 59 31.39 17.47 32.25
N PHE A 60 30.10 17.53 32.42
CA PHE A 60 29.38 16.50 33.19
C PHE A 60 29.48 15.15 32.48
N GLY A 61 29.98 14.12 33.15
CA GLY A 61 30.25 12.82 32.54
C GLY A 61 30.62 11.76 33.58
N LEU A 62 31.31 10.70 33.15
CA LEU A 62 31.73 9.56 33.96
C LEU A 62 33.23 9.59 34.22
N ALA A 63 33.65 9.50 35.49
CA ALA A 63 35.06 9.40 35.84
C ALA A 63 35.65 8.10 35.28
N ASN A 64 36.89 8.18 34.73
CA ASN A 64 37.58 7.01 34.20
C ASN A 64 38.27 6.20 35.34
N THR A 65 37.45 5.69 36.27
CA THR A 65 37.89 4.82 37.36
C THR A 65 37.11 3.49 37.31
N PRO A 66 37.72 2.39 37.76
CA PRO A 66 37.06 1.08 37.76
C PRO A 66 35.72 1.10 38.52
N GLU A 67 35.66 1.83 39.64
CA GLU A 67 34.43 1.95 40.46
C GLU A 67 33.31 2.65 39.72
N ALA A 68 33.59 3.78 39.06
CA ALA A 68 32.62 4.55 38.28
C ALA A 68 32.13 3.74 37.07
N ILE A 69 33.04 3.13 36.33
CA ILE A 69 32.74 2.29 35.17
C ILE A 69 31.86 1.09 35.58
N ASN A 70 32.25 0.35 36.63
CA ASN A 70 31.49 -0.78 37.11
C ASN A 70 30.10 -0.36 37.60
N GLY A 71 30.00 0.76 38.30
CA GLY A 71 28.71 1.31 38.72
C GLY A 71 27.79 1.64 37.57
N TYR A 72 28.32 2.25 36.50
CA TYR A 72 27.56 2.54 35.28
C TYR A 72 27.08 1.27 34.55
N LEU A 73 27.96 0.30 34.36
CA LEU A 73 27.62 -0.98 33.71
C LEU A 73 26.61 -1.79 34.53
N GLN A 74 26.73 -1.77 35.88
CA GLN A 74 25.79 -2.41 36.79
C GLN A 74 24.39 -1.80 36.70
N GLN A 75 24.28 -0.48 36.54
CA GLN A 75 22.98 0.18 36.31
C GLN A 75 22.33 -0.32 35.00
N ALA A 76 23.11 -0.50 33.92
CA ALA A 76 22.61 -1.04 32.66
C ALA A 76 22.15 -2.51 32.79
N GLU A 77 22.87 -3.31 33.61
CA GLU A 77 22.54 -4.71 33.89
C GLU A 77 21.19 -4.88 34.59
N TYR A 78 20.88 -4.02 35.56
CA TYR A 78 19.62 -4.09 36.30
C TYR A 78 18.45 -3.35 35.66
N ARG A 79 18.64 -2.62 34.57
CA ARG A 79 17.63 -1.74 33.96
C ARG A 79 16.43 -2.50 33.43
N ASN A 80 16.63 -3.53 32.65
CA ASN A 80 15.62 -4.42 32.09
C ASN A 80 14.45 -3.69 31.40
N THR A 81 14.78 -2.76 30.51
CA THR A 81 13.81 -1.90 29.81
C THR A 81 12.75 -2.71 29.09
N ASP A 82 11.49 -2.40 29.35
CA ASP A 82 10.36 -2.95 28.61
C ASP A 82 9.94 -2.00 27.47
N TRP A 83 10.52 -2.22 26.29
CA TRP A 83 10.22 -1.40 25.11
C TRP A 83 8.78 -1.53 24.64
N PHE A 84 8.12 -2.67 24.89
CA PHE A 84 6.70 -2.79 24.58
C PHE A 84 5.85 -1.90 25.48
N ASP A 85 6.16 -1.82 26.75
CA ASP A 85 5.46 -0.94 27.68
C ASP A 85 5.64 0.55 27.33
N ILE A 86 6.84 0.90 26.86
CA ILE A 86 7.23 2.26 26.50
C ILE A 86 6.61 2.72 25.18
N LEU A 87 6.58 1.85 24.16
CA LEU A 87 6.24 2.23 22.79
C LEU A 87 4.79 1.95 22.39
N PHE A 88 4.08 1.13 23.19
CA PHE A 88 2.74 0.69 22.86
C PHE A 88 1.73 1.10 23.91
N ASN A 89 0.48 1.24 23.48
CA ASN A 89 -0.65 1.54 24.34
C ASN A 89 -1.71 0.44 24.23
N ASN A 90 -2.45 0.22 25.32
CA ASN A 90 -3.74 -0.43 25.19
C ASN A 90 -4.68 0.51 24.47
N SER A 91 -5.27 0.07 23.37
CA SER A 91 -6.11 0.91 22.54
C SER A 91 -7.50 0.34 22.36
N ILE A 92 -8.48 1.23 22.33
CA ILE A 92 -9.88 0.90 22.05
C ILE A 92 -10.26 1.64 20.78
N SER A 93 -10.48 0.88 19.70
CA SER A 93 -11.07 1.42 18.48
C SER A 93 -12.57 1.57 18.69
N GLN A 94 -13.09 2.73 18.32
CA GLN A 94 -14.51 3.08 18.43
C GLN A 94 -15.05 3.35 17.03
N ASN A 95 -16.22 2.82 16.73
CA ASN A 95 -16.94 3.10 15.52
C ASN A 95 -18.41 3.40 15.85
N HIS A 96 -18.83 4.62 15.58
CA HIS A 96 -20.19 5.07 15.79
C HIS A 96 -20.86 5.22 14.44
N ALA A 97 -22.03 4.62 14.28
CA ALA A 97 -22.78 4.70 13.05
C ALA A 97 -24.25 5.01 13.36
N ILE A 98 -24.82 5.88 12.55
CA ILE A 98 -26.25 6.16 12.52
C ILE A 98 -26.73 5.91 11.11
N SER A 99 -27.88 5.27 10.99
CA SER A 99 -28.53 5.08 9.71
C SER A 99 -30.02 5.35 9.82
N MET A 100 -30.58 5.82 8.74
CA MET A 100 -32.00 6.09 8.60
C MET A 100 -32.46 5.47 7.30
N SER A 101 -33.58 4.77 7.34
CA SER A 101 -34.31 4.32 6.17
C SER A 101 -35.75 4.85 6.23
N SER A 102 -36.24 5.29 5.09
CA SER A 102 -37.60 5.75 4.95
C SER A 102 -38.08 5.35 3.56
N GLY A 103 -39.37 5.15 3.40
CA GLY A 103 -39.93 4.78 2.11
C GLY A 103 -41.41 4.99 2.01
N THR A 104 -41.84 5.11 0.77
CA THR A 104 -43.22 5.12 0.32
C THR A 104 -43.35 4.12 -0.83
N GLU A 105 -44.51 3.90 -1.37
CA GLU A 105 -44.71 3.07 -2.59
C GLU A 105 -43.88 3.57 -3.79
N LYS A 106 -43.59 4.87 -3.84
CA LYS A 106 -42.88 5.50 -4.97
C LYS A 106 -41.40 5.73 -4.72
N ALA A 107 -40.95 5.78 -3.46
CA ALA A 107 -39.56 6.11 -3.15
C ALA A 107 -39.08 5.40 -1.90
N SER A 108 -37.83 4.96 -1.90
CA SER A 108 -37.13 4.49 -0.71
C SER A 108 -35.78 5.17 -0.58
N TYR A 109 -35.45 5.53 0.63
CA TYR A 109 -34.20 6.23 0.96
C TYR A 109 -33.48 5.49 2.09
N TYR A 110 -32.20 5.33 1.92
CA TYR A 110 -31.30 4.89 2.97
C TYR A 110 -30.15 5.89 3.07
N THR A 111 -29.87 6.34 4.27
CA THR A 111 -28.73 7.20 4.55
C THR A 111 -28.00 6.67 5.76
N SER A 112 -26.67 6.67 5.73
CA SER A 112 -25.85 6.33 6.87
C SER A 112 -24.65 7.26 7.01
N LEU A 113 -24.34 7.58 8.24
CA LEU A 113 -23.14 8.32 8.64
C LEU A 113 -22.37 7.46 9.63
N SER A 114 -21.05 7.39 9.50
CA SER A 114 -20.23 6.74 10.50
C SER A 114 -18.95 7.52 10.78
N ALA A 115 -18.51 7.44 12.02
CA ALA A 115 -17.26 8.01 12.50
C ALA A 115 -16.48 6.93 13.25
N MET A 116 -15.26 6.64 12.78
CA MET A 116 -14.34 5.70 13.40
C MET A 116 -13.15 6.48 13.96
N SER A 117 -12.78 6.17 15.21
CA SER A 117 -11.55 6.65 15.84
C SER A 117 -10.78 5.46 16.41
N ASP A 118 -9.57 5.28 15.94
CA ASP A 118 -8.62 4.30 16.44
C ASP A 118 -7.36 5.06 16.87
N PRO A 119 -7.07 5.16 18.19
CA PRO A 119 -5.88 5.86 18.67
C PRO A 119 -4.57 5.15 18.32
N GLY A 120 -4.66 4.00 17.64
CA GLY A 120 -3.50 3.22 17.27
C GLY A 120 -2.97 2.34 18.40
N TRP A 121 -2.10 1.44 18.02
CA TRP A 121 -1.44 0.50 18.95
C TRP A 121 -0.08 1.01 19.40
N THR A 122 0.66 1.65 18.52
CA THR A 122 1.93 2.32 18.82
C THR A 122 1.70 3.78 19.18
N LYS A 123 2.56 4.34 20.00
CA LYS A 123 2.60 5.80 20.23
C LYS A 123 2.73 6.54 18.89
N GLN A 124 2.21 7.76 18.82
CA GLN A 124 2.18 8.61 17.60
C GLN A 124 1.49 7.97 16.38
N SER A 125 0.66 6.94 16.59
CA SER A 125 -0.19 6.39 15.54
C SER A 125 -1.66 6.63 15.82
N SER A 126 -2.43 6.96 14.80
CA SER A 126 -3.89 7.10 14.93
C SER A 126 -4.56 7.00 13.56
N VAL A 127 -5.82 6.55 13.55
CA VAL A 127 -6.68 6.55 12.37
C VAL A 127 -8.03 7.14 12.73
N GLN A 128 -8.46 8.12 11.96
CA GLN A 128 -9.82 8.67 12.00
C GLN A 128 -10.46 8.49 10.62
N ARG A 129 -11.68 8.01 10.56
CA ARG A 129 -12.41 7.83 9.31
C ARG A 129 -13.86 8.26 9.48
N TYR A 130 -14.31 9.08 8.57
CA TYR A 130 -15.69 9.52 8.44
C TYR A 130 -16.24 9.00 7.13
N THR A 131 -17.44 8.39 7.17
CA THR A 131 -18.11 7.92 5.96
C THR A 131 -19.54 8.40 5.93
N ALA A 132 -20.01 8.72 4.73
CA ALA A 132 -21.41 9.02 4.49
C ALA A 132 -21.88 8.25 3.24
N ASN A 133 -23.05 7.63 3.34
CA ASN A 133 -23.66 6.91 2.24
C ASN A 133 -25.12 7.36 2.09
N ILE A 134 -25.55 7.45 0.85
CA ILE A 134 -26.95 7.66 0.47
C ILE A 134 -27.30 6.68 -0.63
N ASN A 135 -28.47 6.07 -0.52
CA ASN A 135 -29.09 5.28 -1.57
C ASN A 135 -30.53 5.73 -1.67
N ALA A 136 -30.93 6.19 -2.84
CA ALA A 136 -32.26 6.69 -3.12
C ALA A 136 -32.81 5.99 -4.36
N LEU A 137 -33.86 5.19 -4.18
CA LEU A 137 -34.62 4.59 -5.26
C LEU A 137 -35.93 5.36 -5.44
N TYR A 138 -36.18 5.80 -6.64
CA TYR A 138 -37.40 6.51 -6.99
C TYR A 138 -38.10 5.83 -8.17
N ASN A 139 -39.32 5.34 -7.95
CA ASN A 139 -40.19 4.80 -8.98
C ASN A 139 -41.00 5.96 -9.62
N ILE A 140 -40.46 6.50 -10.73
CA ILE A 140 -41.05 7.60 -11.48
C ILE A 140 -42.42 7.18 -12.00
N SER A 141 -42.51 5.93 -12.47
CA SER A 141 -43.74 5.28 -12.90
C SER A 141 -43.65 3.78 -12.66
N GLN A 142 -44.66 3.01 -12.99
CA GLN A 142 -44.61 1.54 -12.96
C GLN A 142 -43.56 0.97 -13.92
N GLN A 143 -43.12 1.74 -14.90
CA GLN A 143 -42.19 1.33 -15.94
C GLN A 143 -40.80 1.93 -15.77
N VAL A 144 -40.67 3.03 -15.03
CA VAL A 144 -39.40 3.78 -14.92
C VAL A 144 -39.02 3.95 -13.47
N SER A 145 -37.81 3.50 -13.15
CA SER A 145 -37.19 3.74 -11.84
C SER A 145 -35.81 4.35 -11.97
N LEU A 146 -35.45 5.20 -11.03
CA LEU A 146 -34.14 5.83 -10.90
C LEU A 146 -33.55 5.45 -9.55
N ASN A 147 -32.36 4.88 -9.57
CA ASN A 147 -31.56 4.58 -8.37
C ASN A 147 -30.33 5.48 -8.33
N LEU A 148 -30.16 6.23 -7.24
CA LEU A 148 -29.03 7.11 -7.00
C LEU A 148 -28.25 6.60 -5.77
N ILE A 149 -26.96 6.37 -5.94
CA ILE A 149 -26.07 5.94 -4.87
C ILE A 149 -24.93 6.94 -4.76
N GLY A 150 -24.75 7.48 -3.57
CA GLY A 150 -23.61 8.32 -3.21
C GLY A 150 -22.86 7.69 -2.04
N SER A 151 -21.55 7.68 -2.10
CA SER A 151 -20.71 7.32 -0.97
C SER A 151 -19.49 8.22 -0.91
N THR A 152 -19.14 8.62 0.30
CA THR A 152 -17.92 9.39 0.57
C THR A 152 -17.22 8.86 1.79
N SER A 153 -15.89 8.91 1.77
CA SER A 153 -15.06 8.56 2.89
C SER A 153 -13.90 9.56 2.99
N TYR A 154 -13.67 10.05 4.20
CA TYR A 154 -12.49 10.81 4.55
C TYR A 154 -11.73 10.07 5.65
N ARG A 155 -10.46 9.77 5.40
CA ARG A 155 -9.58 9.12 6.36
C ARG A 155 -8.35 9.97 6.60
N LYS A 156 -8.08 10.23 7.87
CA LYS A 156 -6.83 10.81 8.36
C LYS A 156 -6.10 9.78 9.19
N GLN A 157 -4.83 9.58 8.90
CA GLN A 157 -3.99 8.63 9.61
C GLN A 157 -2.63 9.28 9.92
N LYS A 158 -2.17 9.08 11.15
CA LYS A 158 -0.79 9.34 11.56
C LYS A 158 -0.06 8.02 11.78
N ALA A 159 1.21 7.97 11.45
CA ALA A 159 2.08 6.83 11.70
C ALA A 159 3.52 7.31 11.94
N PRO A 160 4.34 6.55 12.68
CA PRO A 160 5.78 6.76 12.70
C PRO A 160 6.36 6.73 11.28
N GLY A 161 7.43 7.49 11.06
CA GLY A 161 8.08 7.57 9.76
C GLY A 161 8.75 6.25 9.39
N THR A 162 8.25 5.62 8.34
CA THR A 162 8.88 4.44 7.74
C THR A 162 9.36 4.79 6.35
N LEU A 163 10.59 4.42 6.03
CA LEU A 163 11.14 4.57 4.68
C LEU A 163 10.93 3.29 3.88
N SER A 164 10.88 3.43 2.56
CA SER A 164 11.00 2.27 1.68
C SER A 164 12.33 1.57 1.93
N SER A 165 12.32 0.25 2.03
CA SER A 165 13.56 -0.53 2.10
C SER A 165 14.36 -0.34 0.81
N SER A 166 15.66 -0.12 0.94
CA SER A 166 16.60 -0.25 -0.17
C SER A 166 17.22 -1.65 -0.14
N ILE A 167 17.40 -2.25 -1.32
CA ILE A 167 18.10 -3.53 -1.45
C ILE A 167 19.50 -3.21 -1.92
N ASP A 168 20.49 -3.66 -1.14
CA ASP A 168 21.88 -3.65 -1.59
C ASP A 168 22.03 -4.68 -2.72
N VAL A 169 22.31 -4.21 -3.92
CA VAL A 169 22.41 -5.06 -5.12
C VAL A 169 23.60 -6.03 -5.09
N VAL A 170 24.57 -5.83 -4.22
CA VAL A 170 25.77 -6.68 -4.10
C VAL A 170 25.53 -7.80 -3.08
N SER A 171 25.04 -7.45 -1.89
CA SER A 171 24.80 -8.42 -0.81
C SER A 171 23.39 -9.01 -0.83
N GLY A 172 22.44 -8.37 -1.49
CA GLY A 172 21.02 -8.72 -1.43
C GLY A 172 20.34 -8.32 -0.11
N GLU A 173 21.05 -7.62 0.77
CA GLU A 173 20.51 -7.20 2.06
C GLU A 173 19.51 -6.05 1.91
N VAL A 174 18.47 -6.11 2.72
CA VAL A 174 17.47 -5.04 2.81
C VAL A 174 17.92 -4.06 3.89
N ARG A 175 18.33 -2.85 3.47
CA ARG A 175 18.69 -1.77 4.39
C ARG A 175 17.48 -0.89 4.71
N ARG A 176 17.37 -0.52 5.99
CA ARG A 176 16.33 0.36 6.54
C ARG A 176 16.94 1.34 7.53
N ASP A 177 17.86 2.17 7.05
CA ASP A 177 18.75 2.93 7.91
C ASP A 177 18.02 3.93 8.83
N PHE A 178 16.91 4.52 8.35
CA PHE A 178 16.15 5.52 9.12
C PHE A 178 14.70 5.11 9.39
N ASP A 179 14.42 3.81 9.39
CA ASP A 179 13.08 3.28 9.63
C ASP A 179 12.70 3.40 11.11
N ILE A 180 11.58 4.04 11.39
CA ILE A 180 11.01 4.18 12.72
C ILE A 180 9.88 3.16 12.88
N ASN A 181 10.25 1.92 13.16
CA ASN A 181 9.32 0.82 13.40
C ASN A 181 9.35 0.41 14.88
N PRO A 182 8.39 0.85 15.70
CA PRO A 182 8.37 0.57 17.14
C PRO A 182 8.35 -0.93 17.49
N TYR A 183 7.69 -1.75 16.64
CA TYR A 183 7.59 -3.19 16.89
C TYR A 183 8.94 -3.90 16.65
N SER A 184 9.57 -3.60 15.53
CA SER A 184 10.92 -4.11 15.24
C SER A 184 11.94 -3.60 16.26
N TYR A 185 11.81 -2.34 16.66
CA TYR A 185 12.68 -1.74 17.69
C TYR A 185 12.56 -2.48 19.02
N ALA A 186 11.33 -2.73 19.50
CA ALA A 186 11.11 -3.45 20.76
C ALA A 186 11.70 -4.88 20.76
N LEU A 187 11.67 -5.55 19.60
CA LEU A 187 12.19 -6.91 19.48
C LEU A 187 13.73 -6.98 19.36
N ASN A 188 14.34 -5.98 18.72
CA ASN A 188 15.75 -6.07 18.32
C ASN A 188 16.67 -5.13 19.13
N THR A 189 16.11 -4.25 19.97
CA THR A 189 16.92 -3.31 20.74
C THR A 189 17.25 -3.88 22.11
N SER A 190 18.46 -3.62 22.57
CA SER A 190 18.92 -4.05 23.89
C SER A 190 18.07 -3.49 25.00
N ARG A 191 17.67 -4.36 25.94
CA ARG A 191 16.93 -4.00 27.14
C ARG A 191 17.80 -3.35 28.21
N ALA A 192 19.12 -3.33 28.01
CA ALA A 192 20.08 -2.62 28.84
C ALA A 192 20.13 -1.10 28.55
N LEU A 193 19.51 -0.62 27.45
CA LEU A 193 19.48 0.80 27.10
C LEU A 193 18.46 1.56 27.93
N ASP A 194 18.77 2.83 28.24
CA ASP A 194 17.86 3.77 28.92
C ASP A 194 16.98 4.48 27.90
N PRO A 195 15.66 4.44 28.03
CA PRO A 195 14.75 5.11 27.11
C PRO A 195 14.85 6.65 27.13
N ASN A 196 15.46 7.23 28.16
CA ASN A 196 15.64 8.68 28.29
C ASN A 196 16.98 9.17 27.77
N GLU A 197 17.88 8.26 27.34
CA GLU A 197 19.21 8.59 26.88
C GLU A 197 19.31 8.50 25.35
N TYR A 198 20.25 9.28 24.79
CA TYR A 198 20.64 9.18 23.40
C TYR A 198 21.82 8.22 23.27
N TYR A 199 21.74 7.35 22.30
CA TYR A 199 22.80 6.47 21.85
C TYR A 199 23.22 6.87 20.44
N VAL A 200 24.15 6.18 19.81
CA VAL A 200 24.56 6.48 18.44
C VAL A 200 23.90 5.49 17.48
N ARG A 201 23.29 6.02 16.43
CA ARG A 201 22.78 5.29 15.26
C ARG A 201 23.07 6.13 14.01
N ASN A 202 23.60 5.53 12.97
CA ASN A 202 23.99 6.23 11.75
C ASN A 202 24.94 7.42 12.02
N TYR A 203 25.96 7.23 12.87
CA TYR A 203 26.93 8.26 13.31
C TYR A 203 26.30 9.47 14.07
N ALA A 204 25.05 9.41 14.42
CA ALA A 204 24.33 10.54 15.02
C ALA A 204 23.54 10.12 16.28
N PRO A 205 23.22 11.08 17.16
CA PRO A 205 22.38 10.79 18.32
C PRO A 205 21.03 10.19 17.90
N PHE A 206 20.62 9.14 18.61
CA PHE A 206 19.35 8.45 18.39
C PHE A 206 18.64 8.15 19.71
N ASN A 207 17.38 8.49 19.78
CA ASN A 207 16.45 8.06 20.81
C ASN A 207 15.09 7.80 20.17
N ILE A 208 14.53 6.60 20.32
CA ILE A 208 13.29 6.20 19.64
C ILE A 208 12.08 7.08 20.00
N LEU A 209 11.98 7.54 21.25
CA LEU A 209 10.88 8.41 21.67
C LEU A 209 10.98 9.78 20.99
N HIS A 210 12.19 10.31 20.91
CA HIS A 210 12.48 11.54 20.20
C HIS A 210 12.19 11.42 18.70
N GLU A 211 12.58 10.28 18.09
CA GLU A 211 12.30 10.02 16.67
C GLU A 211 10.80 9.92 16.37
N LEU A 212 10.00 9.35 17.26
CA LEU A 212 8.54 9.31 17.08
C LEU A 212 7.91 10.70 16.96
N ASP A 213 8.50 11.72 17.58
CA ASP A 213 8.05 13.12 17.50
C ASP A 213 8.62 13.85 16.28
N ASN A 214 9.83 13.46 15.83
CA ASN A 214 10.59 14.18 14.81
C ASN A 214 10.60 13.51 13.43
N ASN A 215 10.07 12.28 13.32
CA ASN A 215 10.00 11.53 12.06
C ASN A 215 8.65 10.82 11.98
N ASN A 216 7.70 11.43 11.30
CA ASN A 216 6.32 10.94 11.24
C ASN A 216 5.69 11.13 9.86
N MET A 217 4.65 10.35 9.62
CA MET A 217 3.87 10.35 8.37
C MET A 217 2.42 10.67 8.64
N ASP A 218 1.89 11.61 7.87
CA ASP A 218 0.47 11.91 7.77
C ASP A 218 -0.08 11.38 6.45
N LEU A 219 -1.19 10.65 6.51
CA LEU A 219 -1.91 10.15 5.35
C LEU A 219 -3.34 10.65 5.37
N ASN A 220 -3.71 11.41 4.35
CA ASN A 220 -5.06 11.90 4.14
C ASN A 220 -5.65 11.26 2.88
N VAL A 221 -6.80 10.61 3.01
CA VAL A 221 -7.48 9.95 1.89
C VAL A 221 -8.91 10.46 1.79
N VAL A 222 -9.27 10.89 0.60
CA VAL A 222 -10.65 11.27 0.24
C VAL A 222 -11.12 10.34 -0.87
N ASP A 223 -12.25 9.68 -0.66
CA ASP A 223 -12.93 8.88 -1.67
C ASP A 223 -14.35 9.39 -1.85
N LEU A 224 -14.73 9.64 -3.11
CA LEU A 224 -16.08 10.04 -3.50
C LEU A 224 -16.56 9.11 -4.60
N LYS A 225 -17.77 8.63 -4.51
CA LYS A 225 -18.45 7.86 -5.56
C LYS A 225 -19.90 8.33 -5.70
N PHE A 226 -20.29 8.62 -6.94
CA PHE A 226 -21.66 8.85 -7.32
C PHE A 226 -22.04 7.90 -8.44
N GLN A 227 -23.21 7.30 -8.34
CA GLN A 227 -23.75 6.37 -9.32
C GLN A 227 -25.23 6.66 -9.50
N GLY A 228 -25.67 6.73 -10.76
CA GLY A 228 -27.06 6.79 -11.13
C GLY A 228 -27.41 5.64 -12.07
N GLU A 229 -28.50 4.96 -11.82
CA GLU A 229 -29.04 3.91 -12.68
C GLU A 229 -30.50 4.22 -13.01
N LEU A 230 -30.78 4.37 -14.29
CA LEU A 230 -32.12 4.49 -14.83
C LEU A 230 -32.54 3.15 -15.41
N LYS A 231 -33.67 2.61 -14.93
CA LYS A 231 -34.27 1.40 -15.47
C LYS A 231 -35.60 1.75 -16.11
N TRP A 232 -35.82 1.20 -17.30
CA TRP A 232 -37.07 1.38 -18.06
C TRP A 232 -37.59 0.04 -18.57
N LYS A 233 -38.84 -0.26 -18.26
CA LYS A 233 -39.57 -1.46 -18.69
C LYS A 233 -40.60 -1.07 -19.73
N PRO A 234 -40.24 -0.86 -21.02
CA PRO A 234 -41.19 -0.50 -22.07
C PRO A 234 -42.28 -1.56 -22.26
N PHE A 235 -41.91 -2.83 -22.01
CA PHE A 235 -42.80 -3.98 -22.08
C PHE A 235 -42.58 -4.88 -20.87
N LYS A 236 -43.57 -5.73 -20.52
CA LYS A 236 -43.44 -6.65 -19.37
C LYS A 236 -42.23 -7.58 -19.41
N LYS A 237 -41.75 -7.89 -20.64
CA LYS A 237 -40.68 -8.87 -20.89
C LYS A 237 -39.33 -8.22 -21.14
N VAL A 238 -39.26 -6.91 -21.31
CA VAL A 238 -38.04 -6.15 -21.67
C VAL A 238 -37.71 -5.13 -20.58
N GLU A 239 -36.50 -5.16 -20.11
CA GLU A 239 -35.93 -4.13 -19.24
C GLU A 239 -34.69 -3.53 -19.89
N LEU A 240 -34.61 -2.21 -19.97
CA LEU A 240 -33.45 -1.42 -20.35
C LEU A 240 -32.88 -0.77 -19.11
N SER A 241 -31.55 -0.80 -18.94
CA SER A 241 -30.87 -0.08 -17.87
C SER A 241 -29.72 0.75 -18.43
N ALA A 242 -29.60 1.97 -17.93
CA ALA A 242 -28.47 2.86 -18.18
C ALA A 242 -27.87 3.28 -16.83
N LEU A 243 -26.63 2.90 -16.58
CA LEU A 243 -25.90 3.22 -15.37
C LEU A 243 -24.74 4.15 -15.72
N GLY A 244 -24.62 5.26 -14.99
CA GLY A 244 -23.45 6.14 -15.01
C GLY A 244 -22.85 6.23 -13.61
N ALA A 245 -21.53 6.14 -13.50
CA ALA A 245 -20.84 6.32 -12.23
C ALA A 245 -19.60 7.19 -12.40
N TYR A 246 -19.34 8.00 -11.37
CA TYR A 246 -18.12 8.77 -11.21
C TYR A 246 -17.47 8.42 -9.88
N LYS A 247 -16.18 8.16 -9.92
CA LYS A 247 -15.37 7.95 -8.72
C LYS A 247 -14.19 8.90 -8.73
N HIS A 248 -14.00 9.60 -7.62
CA HIS A 248 -12.81 10.41 -7.33
C HIS A 248 -12.12 9.88 -6.09
N SER A 249 -10.80 9.68 -6.17
CA SER A 249 -9.98 9.34 -5.03
C SER A 249 -8.76 10.26 -5.00
N SER A 250 -8.46 10.82 -3.84
CA SER A 250 -7.28 11.65 -3.61
C SER A 250 -6.59 11.17 -2.34
N THR A 251 -5.31 10.87 -2.45
CA THR A 251 -4.47 10.48 -1.32
C THR A 251 -3.26 11.39 -1.26
N THR A 252 -3.06 12.03 -0.10
CA THR A 252 -1.84 12.80 0.19
C THR A 252 -1.13 12.12 1.34
N GLN A 253 0.11 11.73 1.10
CA GLN A 253 1.03 11.21 2.10
C GLN A 253 2.14 12.22 2.29
N SER A 254 2.25 12.78 3.49
CA SER A 254 3.30 13.72 3.89
C SER A 254 4.20 13.04 4.92
N HIS A 255 5.51 13.06 4.71
CA HIS A 255 6.52 12.53 5.61
C HIS A 255 7.40 13.68 6.09
N SER A 256 7.27 14.02 7.35
CA SER A 256 8.04 15.09 8.00
C SER A 256 9.19 14.47 8.78
N ILE A 257 10.40 14.86 8.44
CA ILE A 257 11.66 14.48 9.11
C ILE A 257 12.30 15.79 9.53
N THR A 258 12.19 16.14 10.83
CA THR A 258 12.57 17.45 11.30
C THR A 258 14.09 17.63 11.40
N ASP A 259 14.51 18.86 11.67
CA ASP A 259 15.90 19.25 11.91
C ASP A 259 16.59 18.45 13.02
N TYR A 260 15.80 17.93 13.98
CA TYR A 260 16.26 17.22 15.16
C TYR A 260 16.19 15.71 15.02
N SER A 261 15.78 15.19 13.87
CA SER A 261 15.76 13.75 13.63
C SER A 261 17.17 13.17 13.50
N ASN A 262 17.30 11.90 13.85
CA ASN A 262 18.55 11.16 13.63
C ASN A 262 19.01 11.24 12.16
N GLN A 263 18.07 11.16 11.21
CA GLN A 263 18.40 11.29 9.79
C GLN A 263 19.03 12.65 9.47
N ALA A 264 18.45 13.75 9.95
CA ALA A 264 18.99 15.07 9.72
C ALA A 264 20.37 15.24 10.36
N TRP A 265 20.57 14.70 11.56
CA TRP A 265 21.86 14.71 12.24
C TRP A 265 22.91 13.83 11.57
N ALA A 266 22.53 12.65 11.05
CA ALA A 266 23.43 11.76 10.32
C ALA A 266 24.03 12.43 9.06
N TYR A 267 23.21 13.22 8.34
CA TYR A 267 23.68 14.01 7.19
C TYR A 267 24.62 15.17 7.56
N ARG A 268 24.80 15.43 8.85
CA ARG A 268 25.70 16.49 9.40
C ARG A 268 26.83 15.94 10.25
N ALA A 269 26.87 14.63 10.47
CA ALA A 269 27.84 13.99 11.35
C ALA A 269 29.25 13.98 10.71
N MET A 270 30.02 15.07 10.92
CA MET A 270 31.35 15.28 10.37
C MET A 270 32.32 15.98 11.34
N ASP A 271 32.00 15.98 12.64
CA ASP A 271 32.81 16.64 13.67
C ASP A 271 34.16 15.94 13.90
N ASP A 272 34.22 14.64 13.68
CA ASP A 272 35.45 13.85 13.75
C ASP A 272 35.85 13.39 12.34
N ALA A 273 37.13 13.52 11.98
CA ALA A 273 37.64 13.18 10.65
C ALA A 273 37.39 11.70 10.29
N THR A 274 37.55 10.78 11.26
CA THR A 274 37.34 9.35 11.02
C THR A 274 35.84 9.06 10.76
N MET A 275 34.95 9.66 11.52
CA MET A 275 33.50 9.55 11.32
C MET A 275 33.09 10.18 9.99
N ARG A 276 33.58 11.37 9.68
CA ARG A 276 33.30 12.06 8.42
C ARG A 276 33.68 11.19 7.21
N ASP A 277 34.89 10.63 7.22
CA ASP A 277 35.40 9.85 6.07
C ASP A 277 34.70 8.48 5.94
N ALA A 278 34.10 7.98 7.02
CA ALA A 278 33.32 6.73 7.03
C ALA A 278 31.81 6.94 6.86
N ASN A 279 31.30 8.18 6.97
CA ASN A 279 29.89 8.48 6.93
C ASN A 279 29.33 8.47 5.49
N PRO A 280 28.50 7.48 5.10
CA PRO A 280 27.99 7.37 3.73
C PRO A 280 26.91 8.41 3.38
N TRP A 281 26.46 9.21 4.36
CA TRP A 281 25.44 10.24 4.15
C TRP A 281 26.03 11.60 3.74
N LEU A 282 27.35 11.71 3.75
CA LEU A 282 28.07 12.89 3.27
C LEU A 282 28.43 12.74 1.80
N TYR A 283 28.52 13.85 1.12
CA TYR A 283 28.85 13.91 -0.29
C TYR A 283 30.30 14.34 -0.49
N THR A 284 31.04 13.57 -1.29
CA THR A 284 32.40 13.92 -1.74
C THR A 284 32.34 14.37 -3.18
N ASP A 285 32.71 15.62 -3.44
CA ASP A 285 32.65 16.20 -4.78
C ASP A 285 33.71 15.56 -5.70
N PRO A 286 33.31 14.81 -6.74
CA PRO A 286 34.26 14.15 -7.64
C PRO A 286 35.00 15.12 -8.56
N ASP A 287 34.49 16.33 -8.75
CA ASP A 287 35.11 17.35 -9.60
C ASP A 287 36.22 18.13 -8.88
N VAL A 288 36.33 17.98 -7.56
CA VAL A 288 37.33 18.66 -6.75
C VAL A 288 38.38 17.66 -6.25
N ALA A 289 39.62 17.82 -6.71
CA ALA A 289 40.71 16.95 -6.27
C ALA A 289 40.94 17.04 -4.75
N ASN A 290 40.98 15.89 -4.07
CA ASN A 290 41.12 15.76 -2.62
C ASN A 290 39.95 16.43 -1.84
N SER A 291 38.75 16.48 -2.43
CA SER A 291 37.55 16.96 -1.74
C SER A 291 37.30 16.16 -0.46
N LEU A 292 37.00 16.84 0.62
CA LEU A 292 36.53 16.20 1.84
C LEU A 292 35.02 15.97 1.77
N PRO A 293 34.51 14.91 2.41
CA PRO A 293 33.08 14.72 2.53
C PRO A 293 32.39 15.90 3.22
N LEU A 294 31.31 16.41 2.63
CA LEU A 294 30.54 17.56 3.08
C LEU A 294 29.06 17.21 3.21
N SER A 295 28.36 17.95 4.05
CA SER A 295 26.90 17.81 4.20
C SER A 295 26.16 18.41 3.03
N VAL A 296 25.24 17.67 2.43
CA VAL A 296 24.23 18.19 1.50
C VAL A 296 22.99 18.74 2.24
N LEU A 297 22.97 18.64 3.56
CA LEU A 297 21.91 19.10 4.44
C LEU A 297 22.51 19.89 5.62
N PRO A 298 23.15 21.04 5.42
CA PRO A 298 23.80 21.79 6.50
C PRO A 298 22.80 22.30 7.55
N VAL A 299 21.55 22.59 7.15
CA VAL A 299 20.46 23.02 8.03
C VAL A 299 19.14 22.39 7.58
N GLY A 300 18.18 22.33 8.50
CA GLY A 300 16.84 21.83 8.22
C GLY A 300 16.76 20.29 8.20
N GLY A 301 15.60 19.79 7.89
CA GLY A 301 15.30 18.39 7.72
C GLY A 301 14.76 18.10 6.33
N PHE A 302 13.90 17.07 6.22
CA PHE A 302 13.28 16.68 4.96
C PHE A 302 11.76 16.80 5.05
N TYR A 303 11.16 17.23 3.95
CA TYR A 303 9.72 17.15 3.74
C TYR A 303 9.45 16.39 2.45
N ARG A 304 8.87 15.20 2.56
CA ARG A 304 8.52 14.37 1.41
C ARG A 304 7.01 14.31 1.27
N GLU A 305 6.53 14.56 0.08
CA GLU A 305 5.10 14.48 -0.20
C GLU A 305 4.84 13.62 -1.42
N THR A 306 3.88 12.69 -1.29
CA THR A 306 3.36 11.94 -2.42
C THR A 306 1.86 12.17 -2.51
N LYS A 307 1.41 12.63 -3.68
CA LYS A 307 -0.01 12.79 -4.00
C LYS A 307 -0.42 11.79 -5.06
N TYR A 308 -1.49 11.07 -4.80
CA TYR A 308 -2.16 10.20 -5.76
C TYR A 308 -3.54 10.77 -6.04
N GLY A 309 -3.86 10.96 -7.31
CA GLY A 309 -5.17 11.35 -7.79
C GLY A 309 -5.74 10.27 -8.72
N MET A 310 -7.02 10.00 -8.61
CA MET A 310 -7.74 9.12 -9.54
C MET A 310 -9.12 9.68 -9.83
N ASN A 311 -9.44 9.77 -11.12
CA ASN A 311 -10.80 10.00 -11.60
C ASN A 311 -11.22 8.82 -12.47
N SER A 312 -12.36 8.22 -12.19
CA SER A 312 -12.91 7.12 -12.97
C SER A 312 -14.34 7.42 -13.36
N TYR A 313 -14.65 7.20 -14.62
CA TYR A 313 -15.97 7.33 -15.22
C TYR A 313 -16.39 5.97 -15.75
N ASP A 314 -17.54 5.49 -15.31
CA ASP A 314 -18.10 4.23 -15.77
C ASP A 314 -19.47 4.50 -16.39
N PHE A 315 -19.71 3.89 -17.54
CA PHE A 315 -21.02 3.86 -18.18
C PHE A 315 -21.34 2.42 -18.57
N ARG A 316 -22.57 1.99 -18.27
CA ARG A 316 -23.08 0.68 -18.68
C ARG A 316 -24.51 0.80 -19.17
N GLY A 317 -24.76 0.39 -20.41
CA GLY A 317 -26.09 0.20 -20.96
C GLY A 317 -26.41 -1.28 -21.10
N THR A 318 -27.57 -1.70 -20.63
CA THR A 318 -27.97 -3.13 -20.72
C THR A 318 -29.41 -3.25 -21.21
N ILE A 319 -29.69 -4.39 -21.85
CA ILE A 319 -31.00 -4.87 -22.23
C ILE A 319 -31.20 -6.27 -21.71
N SER A 320 -32.32 -6.55 -21.12
CA SER A 320 -32.73 -7.91 -20.76
C SER A 320 -34.12 -8.23 -21.37
N TYR A 321 -34.25 -9.48 -21.80
CA TYR A 321 -35.50 -10.04 -22.26
C TYR A 321 -35.73 -11.38 -21.57
N ASN A 322 -36.89 -11.53 -20.90
CA ASN A 322 -37.26 -12.73 -20.19
C ASN A 322 -38.66 -13.15 -20.63
N ASP A 323 -38.80 -14.39 -21.07
CA ASP A 323 -40.08 -14.91 -21.55
C ASP A 323 -40.25 -16.40 -21.25
N VAL A 324 -41.48 -16.78 -21.12
CA VAL A 324 -41.92 -18.20 -21.05
C VAL A 324 -42.97 -18.41 -22.10
N PHE A 325 -42.72 -19.26 -23.11
CA PHE A 325 -43.73 -19.61 -24.13
C PHE A 325 -44.10 -21.07 -24.09
N ALA A 326 -45.33 -21.32 -24.45
CA ALA A 326 -45.93 -22.66 -24.44
C ALA A 326 -45.69 -23.41 -23.11
N GLU A 327 -45.63 -22.67 -22.00
CA GLU A 327 -45.43 -23.13 -20.63
C GLU A 327 -44.11 -23.86 -20.38
N ASP A 328 -43.48 -24.40 -21.41
CA ASP A 328 -42.34 -25.29 -21.38
C ASP A 328 -40.98 -24.63 -21.75
N HIS A 329 -41.04 -23.51 -22.44
CA HIS A 329 -39.85 -22.86 -22.99
C HIS A 329 -39.51 -21.57 -22.25
N VAL A 330 -38.43 -21.58 -21.48
CA VAL A 330 -37.93 -20.41 -20.77
C VAL A 330 -36.75 -19.83 -21.52
N ILE A 331 -36.82 -18.56 -21.88
CA ILE A 331 -35.73 -17.79 -22.52
C ILE A 331 -35.38 -16.60 -21.66
N ASN A 332 -34.07 -16.46 -21.36
CA ASN A 332 -33.50 -15.28 -20.74
C ASN A 332 -32.36 -14.77 -21.62
N LEU A 333 -32.49 -13.56 -22.14
CA LEU A 333 -31.46 -12.89 -22.91
C LEU A 333 -31.02 -11.63 -22.18
N PHE A 334 -29.73 -11.43 -22.07
CA PHE A 334 -29.13 -10.28 -21.45
C PHE A 334 -27.94 -9.81 -22.29
N GLY A 335 -27.84 -8.52 -22.53
CA GLY A 335 -26.71 -7.98 -23.27
C GLY A 335 -26.49 -6.50 -22.96
N GLY A 336 -25.33 -6.02 -23.37
CA GLY A 336 -25.03 -4.62 -23.12
C GLY A 336 -23.64 -4.20 -23.54
N MET A 337 -23.35 -2.95 -23.20
CA MET A 337 -22.03 -2.34 -23.35
C MET A 337 -21.57 -1.71 -22.05
N GLN A 338 -20.26 -1.66 -21.85
CA GLN A 338 -19.61 -1.01 -20.73
C GLN A 338 -18.44 -0.16 -21.24
N LEU A 339 -18.33 1.05 -20.71
CA LEU A 339 -17.22 1.97 -20.96
C LEU A 339 -16.61 2.32 -19.61
N THR A 340 -15.30 2.20 -19.48
CA THR A 340 -14.58 2.64 -18.30
C THR A 340 -13.41 3.53 -18.71
N ALA A 341 -13.36 4.72 -18.14
CA ALA A 341 -12.28 5.68 -18.33
C ALA A 341 -11.68 6.05 -16.98
N THR A 342 -10.42 5.74 -16.77
CA THR A 342 -9.73 6.05 -15.52
C THR A 342 -8.46 6.84 -15.80
N ASP A 343 -8.35 7.99 -15.15
CA ASP A 343 -7.17 8.85 -15.16
C ASP A 343 -6.54 8.80 -13.76
N ARG A 344 -5.24 8.54 -13.71
CA ARG A 344 -4.47 8.55 -12.46
C ARG A 344 -3.30 9.49 -12.60
N SER A 345 -3.03 10.21 -11.52
CA SER A 345 -1.85 11.04 -11.39
C SER A 345 -1.10 10.66 -10.11
N LYS A 346 0.21 10.69 -10.18
CA LYS A 346 1.08 10.59 -9.02
C LYS A 346 2.09 11.71 -9.11
N THR A 347 2.21 12.50 -8.07
CA THR A 347 3.29 13.46 -7.89
C THR A 347 4.06 13.11 -6.64
N TRP A 348 5.36 13.17 -6.73
CA TRP A 348 6.24 12.98 -5.59
C TRP A 348 7.23 14.14 -5.52
N PHE A 349 7.48 14.61 -4.32
CA PHE A 349 8.38 15.71 -4.02
C PHE A 349 9.24 15.38 -2.80
N ASN A 350 10.54 15.64 -2.89
CA ASN A 350 11.50 15.51 -1.80
C ASN A 350 12.13 16.88 -1.52
N GLY A 351 11.56 17.59 -0.56
CA GLY A 351 12.09 18.86 -0.06
C GLY A 351 13.19 18.61 0.95
N VAL A 352 14.35 19.18 0.71
CA VAL A 352 15.54 19.10 1.55
C VAL A 352 15.83 20.49 2.14
N GLY A 353 16.32 20.54 3.37
CA GLY A 353 16.63 21.80 4.05
C GLY A 353 15.41 22.50 4.65
N MET A 354 14.35 21.77 4.96
CA MET A 354 13.16 22.32 5.59
C MET A 354 13.43 22.63 7.07
N GLN A 355 13.41 23.91 7.43
CA GLN A 355 13.60 24.37 8.81
C GLN A 355 12.25 24.47 9.52
N TYR A 356 11.89 23.44 10.26
CA TYR A 356 10.58 23.34 10.90
C TYR A 356 10.36 24.39 11.98
N ASP A 357 11.39 24.72 12.77
CA ASP A 357 11.33 25.73 13.82
C ASP A 357 11.22 27.16 13.29
N MET A 358 11.62 27.38 12.04
CA MET A 358 11.51 28.65 11.35
C MET A 358 10.20 28.79 10.55
N GLY A 359 9.18 28.02 10.91
CA GLY A 359 7.90 28.03 10.19
C GLY A 359 7.95 27.35 8.83
N MET A 360 8.71 26.28 8.71
CA MET A 360 8.89 25.48 7.48
C MET A 360 9.59 26.30 6.36
N LEU A 361 10.54 27.14 6.71
CA LEU A 361 11.34 27.89 5.75
C LEU A 361 12.33 26.93 5.06
N PRO A 362 12.33 26.80 3.72
CA PRO A 362 13.30 25.96 3.04
C PRO A 362 14.67 26.64 2.96
N SER A 363 15.73 25.84 3.14
CA SER A 363 17.11 26.23 2.87
C SER A 363 17.62 25.44 1.68
N TYR A 364 18.10 26.13 0.66
CA TYR A 364 18.55 25.50 -0.57
C TYR A 364 20.07 25.32 -0.55
N GLU A 365 20.53 24.05 -0.58
CA GLU A 365 21.93 23.71 -0.67
C GLU A 365 22.29 23.26 -2.09
N TYR A 366 23.23 23.92 -2.70
CA TYR A 366 23.69 23.62 -4.06
C TYR A 366 24.20 22.16 -4.19
N LEU A 367 24.95 21.67 -3.20
CA LEU A 367 25.55 20.34 -3.23
C LEU A 367 24.52 19.23 -3.30
N PHE A 368 23.31 19.41 -2.74
CA PHE A 368 22.21 18.47 -2.88
C PHE A 368 21.80 18.28 -4.35
N PHE A 369 21.67 19.36 -5.08
CA PHE A 369 21.29 19.32 -6.51
C PHE A 369 22.43 18.79 -7.39
N LYS A 370 23.67 19.11 -7.04
CA LYS A 370 24.86 18.56 -7.73
C LYS A 370 24.93 17.07 -7.56
N GLN A 371 24.88 16.55 -6.34
CA GLN A 371 24.84 15.11 -6.05
C GLN A 371 23.68 14.42 -6.80
N GLY A 372 22.48 14.99 -6.72
CA GLY A 372 21.32 14.44 -7.42
C GLY A 372 21.51 14.32 -8.93
N LYS A 373 22.19 15.29 -9.55
CA LYS A 373 22.53 15.26 -10.98
C LYS A 373 23.53 14.16 -11.30
N GLU A 374 24.54 13.96 -10.47
CA GLU A 374 25.58 12.95 -10.63
C GLU A 374 25.03 11.53 -10.48
N GLU A 375 24.15 11.33 -9.51
CA GLU A 375 23.50 10.05 -9.20
C GLU A 375 22.26 9.77 -10.06
N ASN A 376 21.87 10.69 -10.97
CA ASN A 376 20.61 10.67 -11.70
C ASN A 376 19.38 10.53 -10.78
N SER A 377 19.48 11.00 -9.54
CA SER A 377 18.37 11.03 -8.61
C SER A 377 17.46 12.23 -8.90
N GLN A 378 16.18 12.08 -8.58
CA GLN A 378 15.18 13.11 -8.79
C GLN A 378 14.69 13.61 -7.44
N TYR A 379 14.38 14.90 -7.32
CA TYR A 379 13.76 15.47 -6.14
C TYR A 379 12.25 15.71 -6.31
N TYR A 380 11.72 15.51 -7.53
CA TYR A 380 10.28 15.43 -7.80
C TYR A 380 10.01 14.53 -9.01
N THR A 381 8.83 13.96 -9.05
CA THR A 381 8.32 13.23 -10.22
C THR A 381 6.85 13.56 -10.45
N VAL A 382 6.44 13.55 -11.71
CA VAL A 382 5.05 13.67 -12.14
C VAL A 382 4.75 12.51 -13.09
N GLU A 383 3.79 11.69 -12.73
CA GLU A 383 3.37 10.53 -13.51
C GLU A 383 1.88 10.63 -13.78
N GLU A 384 1.48 10.43 -15.02
CA GLU A 384 0.08 10.34 -15.42
C GLU A 384 -0.16 9.05 -16.18
N THR A 385 -1.21 8.35 -15.80
CA THR A 385 -1.64 7.14 -16.50
C THR A 385 -3.11 7.22 -16.85
N ARG A 386 -3.47 6.75 -18.04
CA ARG A 386 -4.83 6.76 -18.56
C ARG A 386 -5.24 5.36 -19.01
N SER A 387 -6.31 4.83 -18.43
CA SER A 387 -6.91 3.57 -18.84
C SER A 387 -8.25 3.85 -19.50
N ARG A 388 -8.47 3.24 -20.66
CA ARG A 388 -9.72 3.30 -21.42
C ARG A 388 -10.10 1.89 -21.82
N GLU A 389 -11.31 1.49 -21.45
CA GLU A 389 -11.81 0.15 -21.68
C GLU A 389 -13.21 0.20 -22.25
N VAL A 390 -13.47 -0.62 -23.24
CA VAL A 390 -14.78 -0.81 -23.86
C VAL A 390 -15.07 -2.30 -23.90
N ALA A 391 -16.27 -2.69 -23.49
CA ALA A 391 -16.70 -4.06 -23.56
C ALA A 391 -18.14 -4.16 -24.07
N PHE A 392 -18.38 -5.14 -24.93
CA PHE A 392 -19.71 -5.59 -25.32
C PHE A 392 -19.90 -7.02 -24.82
N PHE A 393 -21.07 -7.30 -24.30
CA PHE A 393 -21.36 -8.62 -23.74
C PHE A 393 -22.79 -9.06 -24.04
N ALA A 394 -22.97 -10.36 -24.17
CA ALA A 394 -24.29 -10.97 -24.29
C ALA A 394 -24.30 -12.32 -23.59
N THR A 395 -25.44 -12.62 -22.94
CA THR A 395 -25.72 -13.91 -22.32
C THR A 395 -27.10 -14.37 -22.74
N GLY A 396 -27.23 -15.61 -23.14
CA GLY A 396 -28.48 -16.25 -23.45
C GLY A 396 -28.63 -17.56 -22.69
N THR A 397 -29.77 -17.73 -22.03
CA THR A 397 -30.14 -18.99 -21.37
C THR A 397 -31.46 -19.45 -21.95
N TYR A 398 -31.48 -20.71 -22.36
CA TYR A 398 -32.68 -21.40 -22.79
C TYR A 398 -32.89 -22.66 -21.98
N SER A 399 -34.09 -22.83 -21.45
CA SER A 399 -34.48 -24.05 -20.73
C SER A 399 -35.77 -24.61 -21.32
N TYR A 400 -35.78 -25.94 -21.55
CA TYR A 400 -36.93 -26.66 -22.03
C TYR A 400 -37.45 -27.64 -20.96
N LYS A 401 -38.69 -27.44 -20.53
CA LYS A 401 -39.39 -28.22 -19.50
C LYS A 401 -38.63 -28.36 -18.17
N GLY A 402 -37.72 -27.45 -17.87
CA GLY A 402 -36.82 -27.61 -16.73
C GLY A 402 -35.76 -28.72 -16.89
N ARG A 403 -35.87 -29.55 -17.94
CA ARG A 403 -35.02 -30.73 -18.18
C ARG A 403 -33.70 -30.38 -18.81
N TYR A 404 -33.71 -29.59 -19.87
CA TYR A 404 -32.54 -29.23 -20.65
C TYR A 404 -32.30 -27.72 -20.54
N THR A 405 -31.14 -27.34 -20.06
CA THR A 405 -30.77 -25.93 -20.00
C THR A 405 -29.46 -25.71 -20.75
N VAL A 406 -29.43 -24.75 -21.63
CA VAL A 406 -28.22 -24.31 -22.35
C VAL A 406 -28.01 -22.84 -22.03
N ASN A 407 -26.78 -22.48 -21.68
CA ASN A 407 -26.36 -21.12 -21.46
C ASN A 407 -25.15 -20.79 -22.35
N GLY A 408 -25.18 -19.61 -22.99
CA GLY A 408 -24.08 -19.06 -23.74
C GLY A 408 -23.79 -17.64 -23.31
N THR A 409 -22.51 -17.36 -23.03
CA THR A 409 -22.04 -16.01 -22.70
C THR A 409 -20.92 -15.65 -23.66
N VAL A 410 -20.94 -14.44 -24.18
CA VAL A 410 -19.85 -13.85 -24.97
C VAL A 410 -19.54 -12.45 -24.44
N ARG A 411 -18.26 -12.14 -24.38
CA ARG A 411 -17.75 -10.80 -24.07
C ARG A 411 -16.65 -10.44 -25.06
N TYR A 412 -16.77 -9.29 -25.66
CA TYR A 412 -15.79 -8.72 -26.58
C TYR A 412 -15.31 -7.39 -26.00
N GLU A 413 -14.06 -7.36 -25.55
CA GLU A 413 -13.51 -6.21 -24.86
C GLU A 413 -12.20 -5.72 -25.47
N GLY A 414 -11.95 -4.42 -25.34
CA GLY A 414 -10.72 -3.77 -25.73
C GLY A 414 -10.21 -2.80 -24.68
N SER A 415 -8.88 -2.70 -24.58
CA SER A 415 -8.20 -1.79 -23.64
C SER A 415 -7.04 -1.10 -24.35
N ASN A 416 -6.79 0.18 -24.00
CA ASN A 416 -5.63 0.92 -24.48
C ASN A 416 -4.30 0.45 -23.86
N LYS A 417 -4.36 -0.41 -22.84
CA LYS A 417 -3.17 -0.99 -22.18
C LYS A 417 -2.53 -2.14 -22.96
N LEU A 418 -3.19 -2.64 -23.99
CA LEU A 418 -2.71 -3.74 -24.81
C LEU A 418 -2.11 -3.22 -26.12
N GLY A 419 -1.43 -4.09 -26.86
CA GLY A 419 -0.78 -3.78 -28.13
C GLY A 419 -1.64 -3.01 -29.14
N LYS A 420 -1.03 -2.39 -30.13
CA LYS A 420 -1.73 -1.53 -31.10
C LYS A 420 -2.56 -2.32 -32.11
N SER A 421 -2.18 -3.57 -32.39
CA SER A 421 -2.91 -4.37 -33.37
C SER A 421 -4.34 -4.67 -32.90
N ARG A 422 -5.27 -4.79 -33.82
CA ARG A 422 -6.67 -5.11 -33.48
C ARG A 422 -6.77 -6.47 -32.79
N SER A 423 -6.00 -7.45 -33.24
CA SER A 423 -5.96 -8.80 -32.69
C SER A 423 -5.41 -8.85 -31.28
N SER A 424 -4.48 -7.95 -30.94
CA SER A 424 -3.89 -7.86 -29.60
C SER A 424 -4.77 -7.10 -28.63
N ARG A 425 -5.40 -6.01 -29.10
CA ARG A 425 -6.20 -5.10 -28.27
C ARG A 425 -7.58 -5.62 -27.94
N TRP A 426 -8.20 -6.38 -28.87
CA TRP A 426 -9.56 -6.86 -28.75
C TRP A 426 -9.59 -8.37 -28.70
N LEU A 427 -10.20 -8.91 -27.65
CA LEU A 427 -10.33 -10.36 -27.48
C LEU A 427 -11.77 -10.75 -27.14
N PRO A 428 -12.35 -11.70 -27.87
CA PRO A 428 -13.57 -12.36 -27.45
C PRO A 428 -13.25 -13.40 -26.37
N THR A 429 -13.95 -13.32 -25.25
CA THR A 429 -14.06 -14.39 -24.27
C THR A 429 -15.46 -14.97 -24.32
N TRP A 430 -15.59 -16.25 -24.05
CA TRP A 430 -16.89 -16.90 -24.14
C TRP A 430 -16.99 -18.12 -23.24
N ASN A 431 -18.22 -18.47 -22.89
CA ASN A 431 -18.56 -19.70 -22.18
C ASN A 431 -19.82 -20.30 -22.81
N VAL A 432 -19.82 -21.60 -22.99
CA VAL A 432 -21.01 -22.36 -23.33
C VAL A 432 -21.17 -23.46 -22.28
N SER A 433 -22.36 -23.57 -21.70
CA SER A 433 -22.66 -24.58 -20.69
C SER A 433 -24.01 -25.21 -20.96
N GLY A 434 -24.14 -26.47 -20.58
CA GLY A 434 -25.37 -27.23 -20.64
C GLY A 434 -25.62 -28.00 -19.37
N ALA A 435 -26.88 -28.16 -19.00
CA ALA A 435 -27.33 -28.99 -17.91
C ALA A 435 -28.49 -29.86 -18.35
N TRP A 436 -28.45 -31.11 -17.97
CA TRP A 436 -29.55 -32.06 -18.12
C TRP A 436 -30.02 -32.54 -16.75
N ASN A 437 -31.22 -32.11 -16.38
CA ASN A 437 -31.89 -32.49 -15.16
C ASN A 437 -32.60 -33.82 -15.38
N MET A 438 -31.88 -34.93 -15.23
CA MET A 438 -32.40 -36.29 -15.49
C MET A 438 -33.56 -36.65 -14.55
N HIS A 439 -33.59 -36.03 -13.36
CA HIS A 439 -34.66 -36.27 -12.38
C HIS A 439 -36.04 -35.69 -12.82
N GLU A 440 -36.08 -34.85 -13.84
CA GLU A 440 -37.31 -34.35 -14.45
C GLU A 440 -37.82 -35.22 -15.61
N GLU A 441 -37.11 -36.30 -15.95
CA GLU A 441 -37.52 -37.22 -17.00
C GLU A 441 -38.45 -38.32 -16.47
N ALA A 442 -39.41 -38.75 -17.30
CA ALA A 442 -40.39 -39.78 -16.92
C ALA A 442 -39.76 -41.10 -16.47
N PHE A 443 -38.62 -41.48 -17.04
CA PHE A 443 -37.92 -42.72 -16.64
C PHE A 443 -37.31 -42.66 -15.25
N PHE A 444 -37.21 -41.47 -14.66
CA PHE A 444 -36.59 -41.27 -13.35
C PHE A 444 -37.58 -41.43 -12.19
N GLU A 445 -38.88 -41.41 -12.46
CA GLU A 445 -39.94 -41.49 -11.43
C GLU A 445 -39.79 -42.75 -10.57
N ASP A 446 -39.43 -43.90 -11.18
CA ASP A 446 -39.25 -45.16 -10.49
C ASP A 446 -38.03 -45.18 -9.53
N LEU A 447 -37.09 -44.26 -9.69
CA LEU A 447 -35.88 -44.15 -8.85
C LEU A 447 -36.12 -43.31 -7.61
N THR A 448 -37.15 -42.46 -7.63
CA THR A 448 -37.58 -41.67 -6.50
C THR A 448 -38.35 -42.54 -5.50
N PRO A 449 -38.08 -42.50 -4.17
CA PRO A 449 -37.35 -41.47 -3.42
C PRO A 449 -35.87 -41.79 -3.12
N THR A 450 -35.35 -42.91 -3.60
CA THR A 450 -33.98 -43.33 -3.29
C THR A 450 -32.95 -42.36 -3.93
N LEU A 451 -33.11 -42.10 -5.22
CA LEU A 451 -32.34 -41.10 -5.97
C LEU A 451 -33.27 -39.93 -6.28
N SER A 452 -33.09 -38.82 -5.57
CA SER A 452 -34.04 -37.70 -5.59
C SER A 452 -33.67 -36.62 -6.59
N ASN A 453 -32.40 -36.53 -6.95
CA ASN A 453 -31.90 -35.58 -7.91
C ASN A 453 -30.73 -36.19 -8.68
N LEU A 454 -30.70 -35.98 -9.97
CA LEU A 454 -29.57 -36.29 -10.83
C LEU A 454 -29.47 -35.23 -11.93
N THR A 455 -28.39 -34.45 -11.93
CA THR A 455 -28.14 -33.44 -12.94
C THR A 455 -26.74 -33.62 -13.52
N LEU A 456 -26.64 -33.73 -14.83
CA LEU A 456 -25.39 -33.73 -15.58
C LEU A 456 -25.12 -32.32 -16.08
N ARG A 457 -23.89 -31.84 -15.87
CA ARG A 457 -23.47 -30.52 -16.31
C ARG A 457 -22.17 -30.60 -17.09
N ALA A 458 -22.06 -29.76 -18.12
CA ALA A 458 -20.82 -29.56 -18.83
C ALA A 458 -20.69 -28.09 -19.22
N SER A 459 -19.48 -27.55 -19.14
CA SER A 459 -19.18 -26.24 -19.65
C SER A 459 -17.82 -26.19 -20.31
N TYR A 460 -17.71 -25.38 -21.37
CA TYR A 460 -16.46 -25.11 -22.02
C TYR A 460 -16.31 -23.59 -22.22
N SER A 461 -15.17 -23.05 -21.82
CA SER A 461 -14.93 -21.61 -21.85
C SER A 461 -13.56 -21.23 -22.36
N LEU A 462 -13.49 -20.05 -22.95
CA LEU A 462 -12.28 -19.28 -23.19
C LEU A 462 -12.30 -18.08 -22.28
N THR A 463 -11.42 -18.06 -21.28
CA THR A 463 -11.16 -16.91 -20.42
C THR A 463 -9.84 -16.26 -20.78
N ALA A 464 -9.64 -15.04 -20.34
CA ALA A 464 -8.46 -14.26 -20.66
C ALA A 464 -7.98 -13.46 -19.45
N ASP A 465 -6.67 -13.43 -19.23
CA ASP A 465 -6.02 -12.56 -18.24
C ASP A 465 -5.16 -11.52 -18.96
N ARG A 466 -5.18 -10.29 -18.46
CA ARG A 466 -4.37 -9.18 -19.00
C ARG A 466 -2.94 -9.18 -18.46
N GLY A 467 -2.63 -10.06 -17.50
CA GLY A 467 -1.37 -10.03 -16.77
C GLY A 467 -1.25 -8.81 -15.83
N PRO A 468 -0.10 -8.59 -15.24
CA PRO A 468 0.15 -7.48 -14.33
C PRO A 468 -0.10 -6.14 -15.04
N ALA A 469 -0.78 -5.23 -14.36
CA ALA A 469 -1.18 -3.91 -14.90
C ALA A 469 -0.01 -3.04 -15.38
N ASP A 470 1.20 -3.34 -14.98
CA ASP A 470 2.40 -2.51 -15.15
C ASP A 470 3.26 -2.90 -16.36
N VAL A 471 2.92 -3.96 -17.08
CA VAL A 471 3.78 -4.55 -18.13
C VAL A 471 3.37 -4.14 -19.55
N THR A 472 2.37 -3.28 -19.71
CA THR A 472 1.72 -3.12 -21.01
C THR A 472 1.90 -1.74 -21.61
N ASN A 473 2.94 -1.58 -22.44
CA ASN A 473 3.13 -0.39 -23.23
C ASN A 473 2.86 -0.68 -24.72
N SER A 474 1.82 -0.06 -25.25
CA SER A 474 1.56 -0.08 -26.69
C SER A 474 2.53 0.80 -27.50
N GLN A 475 3.38 1.56 -26.81
CA GLN A 475 4.43 2.42 -27.38
C GLN A 475 5.63 2.39 -26.44
N ALA A 476 6.83 2.55 -26.99
CA ALA A 476 8.04 2.73 -26.20
C ALA A 476 7.91 3.99 -25.33
N ILE A 477 8.23 3.87 -24.04
CA ILE A 477 8.33 5.01 -23.14
C ILE A 477 9.75 5.52 -23.17
N ILE A 478 9.89 6.75 -23.63
CA ILE A 478 11.16 7.45 -23.73
C ILE A 478 11.14 8.57 -22.69
N LYS A 479 12.16 8.63 -21.84
CA LYS A 479 12.36 9.72 -20.89
C LYS A 479 13.65 10.45 -21.23
N SER A 480 13.63 11.77 -21.01
CA SER A 480 14.85 12.56 -21.01
C SER A 480 15.58 12.38 -19.67
N TYR A 481 16.89 12.43 -19.72
CA TYR A 481 17.75 12.47 -18.55
C TYR A 481 18.95 13.39 -18.84
N SER A 482 19.57 13.92 -17.81
CA SER A 482 20.81 14.71 -17.92
C SER A 482 21.96 13.82 -17.49
N PRO A 483 22.78 13.27 -18.43
CA PRO A 483 23.92 12.46 -18.06
C PRO A 483 24.93 13.35 -17.33
N TYR A 484 25.50 12.82 -16.23
CA TYR A 484 26.61 13.45 -15.57
C TYR A 484 27.84 13.38 -16.47
N ARG A 485 28.39 14.54 -16.79
CA ARG A 485 29.60 14.69 -17.58
C ARG A 485 30.59 15.53 -16.78
N PRO A 486 31.52 14.92 -16.02
CA PRO A 486 32.58 15.66 -15.37
C PRO A 486 33.40 16.40 -16.44
N PHE A 487 33.86 17.58 -16.14
CA PHE A 487 34.69 18.43 -17.02
C PHE A 487 33.96 19.15 -18.17
N THR A 488 32.64 19.20 -18.19
CA THR A 488 31.91 20.07 -19.14
C THR A 488 30.97 21.01 -18.42
N ASP A 489 31.02 22.28 -18.76
CA ASP A 489 30.09 23.30 -18.25
C ASP A 489 28.73 23.27 -18.97
N ILE A 490 28.62 22.47 -20.01
CA ILE A 490 27.39 22.38 -20.85
C ILE A 490 26.57 21.19 -20.35
N GLN A 491 25.34 21.49 -19.94
CA GLN A 491 24.36 20.46 -19.60
C GLN A 491 23.83 19.82 -20.89
N GLU A 492 24.15 18.54 -21.08
CA GLU A 492 23.58 17.75 -22.15
C GLU A 492 22.28 17.10 -21.70
N THR A 493 21.35 16.93 -22.64
CA THR A 493 20.13 16.14 -22.41
C THR A 493 20.20 14.89 -23.27
N GLY A 494 20.13 13.74 -22.64
CA GLY A 494 20.02 12.45 -23.30
C GLY A 494 18.57 11.94 -23.31
N LEU A 495 18.32 10.94 -24.12
CA LEU A 495 17.08 10.19 -24.14
C LEU A 495 17.39 8.73 -23.87
N HIS A 496 16.61 8.08 -23.01
CA HIS A 496 16.69 6.64 -22.83
C HIS A 496 15.30 6.02 -22.88
N ILE A 497 15.25 4.79 -23.38
CA ILE A 497 14.03 4.00 -23.40
C ILE A 497 13.88 3.36 -22.03
N VAL A 498 12.81 3.73 -21.31
CA VAL A 498 12.46 3.16 -20.00
C VAL A 498 11.79 1.81 -20.18
N ASP A 499 10.85 1.75 -21.14
CA ASP A 499 10.11 0.54 -21.47
C ASP A 499 10.04 0.38 -22.98
N LEU A 500 10.26 -0.83 -23.46
CA LEU A 500 10.15 -1.17 -24.87
C LEU A 500 8.69 -1.26 -25.32
N GLU A 501 8.45 -0.94 -26.59
CA GLU A 501 7.16 -1.20 -27.23
C GLU A 501 6.95 -2.70 -27.39
N ASN A 502 5.73 -3.16 -27.04
CA ASN A 502 5.24 -4.46 -27.44
C ASN A 502 3.87 -4.30 -28.11
N SER A 503 3.88 -4.13 -29.44
CA SER A 503 2.68 -3.92 -30.24
C SER A 503 1.79 -5.17 -30.33
N GLU A 504 2.37 -6.34 -30.10
CA GLU A 504 1.68 -7.65 -30.18
C GLU A 504 1.27 -8.19 -28.81
N LEU A 505 1.51 -7.43 -27.73
CA LEU A 505 1.10 -7.85 -26.40
C LEU A 505 -0.41 -8.03 -26.34
N THR A 506 -0.83 -9.24 -26.02
CA THR A 506 -2.24 -9.63 -25.92
C THR A 506 -2.51 -10.35 -24.61
N TYR A 507 -3.75 -10.74 -24.41
CA TYR A 507 -4.18 -11.50 -23.25
C TYR A 507 -3.57 -12.91 -23.20
N GLU A 508 -3.32 -13.40 -22.01
CA GLU A 508 -3.15 -14.82 -21.75
C GLU A 508 -4.51 -15.52 -21.92
N LYS A 509 -4.54 -16.59 -22.71
CA LYS A 509 -5.76 -17.34 -23.03
C LYS A 509 -5.80 -18.64 -22.26
N LYS A 510 -6.89 -18.86 -21.52
CA LYS A 510 -7.14 -20.09 -20.79
C LYS A 510 -8.39 -20.77 -21.35
N HIS A 511 -8.25 -21.98 -21.83
CA HIS A 511 -9.35 -22.86 -22.17
C HIS A 511 -9.66 -23.79 -20.99
N GLU A 512 -10.93 -23.88 -20.63
CA GLU A 512 -11.35 -24.63 -19.47
C GLU A 512 -12.58 -25.49 -19.82
N LEU A 513 -12.50 -26.80 -19.56
CA LEU A 513 -13.59 -27.76 -19.66
C LEU A 513 -13.94 -28.25 -18.26
N ASN A 514 -15.20 -28.07 -17.88
CA ASN A 514 -15.73 -28.61 -16.63
C ASN A 514 -16.87 -29.57 -16.93
N ILE A 515 -16.85 -30.74 -16.29
CA ILE A 515 -17.91 -31.73 -16.32
C ILE A 515 -18.27 -32.06 -14.87
N GLY A 516 -19.54 -32.04 -14.55
CA GLY A 516 -20.03 -32.27 -13.19
C GLY A 516 -21.30 -33.09 -13.17
N VAL A 517 -21.50 -33.77 -12.08
CA VAL A 517 -22.71 -34.53 -11.77
C VAL A 517 -23.16 -34.12 -10.38
N ASP A 518 -24.43 -33.72 -10.26
CA ASP A 518 -25.05 -33.47 -8.95
C ASP A 518 -26.02 -34.61 -8.66
N VAL A 519 -25.87 -35.22 -7.51
CA VAL A 519 -26.69 -36.37 -7.10
C VAL A 519 -27.29 -36.10 -5.72
N GLY A 520 -28.59 -36.26 -5.61
CA GLY A 520 -29.32 -36.16 -4.35
C GLY A 520 -29.99 -37.48 -4.01
N PHE A 521 -29.86 -37.96 -2.79
CA PHE A 521 -30.45 -39.20 -2.28
C PHE A 521 -31.43 -38.90 -1.14
N ILE A 522 -32.42 -39.83 -1.00
CA ILE A 522 -33.34 -39.89 0.14
C ILE A 522 -34.04 -38.52 0.35
N ASN A 523 -34.81 -38.07 -0.64
CA ASN A 523 -35.50 -36.76 -0.67
C ASN A 523 -34.53 -35.60 -0.42
N ASN A 524 -33.36 -35.62 -1.10
CA ASN A 524 -32.31 -34.61 -1.02
C ASN A 524 -31.70 -34.42 0.40
N ARG A 525 -31.76 -35.43 1.25
CA ARG A 525 -31.09 -35.42 2.56
C ARG A 525 -29.56 -35.59 2.44
N ILE A 526 -29.12 -36.24 1.39
CA ILE A 526 -27.70 -36.42 1.07
C ILE A 526 -27.50 -35.85 -0.33
N ASN A 527 -26.63 -34.86 -0.48
CA ASN A 527 -26.28 -34.26 -1.77
C ASN A 527 -24.76 -34.36 -1.97
N LEU A 528 -24.36 -34.80 -3.15
CA LEU A 528 -22.98 -34.97 -3.60
C LEU A 528 -22.72 -34.17 -4.87
#